data_d9a0209123b2801ede31b22130e5c5a4
#
_entry.id   d9a0209123b2801ede31b22130e5c5a4
#
_cell.length_a   1.000
_cell.length_b   1.000
_cell.length_c   1.000
_cell.angle_alpha   90.00
_cell.angle_beta   90.00
_cell.angle_gamma   90.00
#
_symmetry.space_group_name_H-M   'P 1'
#
loop_
_entity.id
_entity.type
_entity.pdbx_description
1 polymer ?
#
loop_
_entity_poly.entity_id
_entity_poly.type
_entity_poly.pdbx_seq_one_letter_code
_entity_poly.pdbx_strand_id
1 'polypeptide(L)'
;MNIVFIFAAERISKIGIMAELRKLKVTEMNRLTVEEFKEADKLPLVVVLDEVRSLHNIGAVFRTSDAFLVNSIYLCGITATPPHPEMHKTALGAEYTVDWKYFSRTQDAVNKLHEMGYTVLSIEQCEGSTLLDELALEKGKKYAIVLGNEVKGVQQEVVNMSDGCIEIPQYGTKHSLNVSVTAGIMIWEFAHKLFKLR
;
A
#
# COMPACT_ATOMS: atom_id res chain seq x y z
N MET A 1 -5.65 2.03 24.33
CA MET A 1 -6.84 2.88 23.97
C MET A 1 -6.35 3.90 22.97
N ASN A 2 -6.78 3.73 21.72
CA ASN A 2 -6.10 4.23 20.52
C ASN A 2 -6.10 5.76 20.36
N ILE A 3 -4.93 6.37 20.46
CA ILE A 3 -4.70 7.83 20.26
C ILE A 3 -5.04 8.26 18.82
N VAL A 4 -4.96 7.39 17.83
CA VAL A 4 -5.20 7.72 16.41
C VAL A 4 -6.67 8.07 16.09
N PHE A 5 -7.64 7.51 16.82
CA PHE A 5 -9.07 7.76 16.56
C PHE A 5 -9.63 9.05 17.19
N ILE A 6 -9.00 9.58 18.23
CA ILE A 6 -9.48 10.80 18.90
C ILE A 6 -9.32 12.02 17.99
N PHE A 7 -8.27 12.07 17.19
CA PHE A 7 -8.00 13.21 16.30
C PHE A 7 -8.89 13.29 15.05
N ALA A 8 -9.43 12.17 14.56
CA ALA A 8 -10.34 12.18 13.41
C ALA A 8 -11.76 12.63 13.79
N ALA A 9 -12.27 12.22 14.95
CA ALA A 9 -13.59 12.56 15.42
C ALA A 9 -13.74 14.04 15.81
N GLU A 10 -12.71 14.65 16.40
CA GLU A 10 -12.74 16.08 16.77
C GLU A 10 -12.72 17.03 15.56
N ARG A 11 -12.20 16.60 14.40
CA ARG A 11 -12.21 17.43 13.19
C ARG A 11 -13.57 17.55 12.52
N ILE A 12 -14.49 16.61 12.73
CA ILE A 12 -15.81 16.59 12.08
C ILE A 12 -16.85 17.42 12.84
N SER A 13 -16.69 17.64 14.15
CA SER A 13 -17.68 18.37 14.97
C SER A 13 -17.58 19.90 14.89
N LYS A 14 -16.63 20.48 14.13
CA LYS A 14 -16.41 21.93 14.01
C LYS A 14 -16.85 22.55 12.68
N ILE A 15 -17.85 22.01 12.02
CA ILE A 15 -18.47 22.66 10.84
C ILE A 15 -19.52 23.66 11.35
N GLY A 16 -19.06 24.78 11.91
CA GLY A 16 -19.99 25.83 12.39
C GLY A 16 -19.36 27.21 12.48
N ILE A 17 -18.06 27.33 12.36
CA ILE A 17 -17.38 28.65 12.34
C ILE A 17 -16.32 28.53 11.22
N MET A 18 -16.31 29.45 10.28
CA MET A 18 -15.23 29.57 9.28
C MET A 18 -13.93 29.93 10.02
N ALA A 19 -13.30 28.94 10.61
CA ALA A 19 -11.96 29.07 11.14
C ALA A 19 -11.00 29.27 9.94
N GLU A 20 -10.19 30.31 9.99
CA GLU A 20 -9.17 30.57 8.98
C GLU A 20 -8.29 29.32 8.82
N LEU A 21 -8.26 28.76 7.60
CA LEU A 21 -7.50 27.54 7.30
C LEU A 21 -6.00 27.87 7.29
N ARG A 22 -5.27 27.39 8.29
CA ARG A 22 -3.83 27.57 8.44
C ARG A 22 -3.08 26.25 8.16
N LYS A 23 -1.98 26.31 7.41
CA LYS A 23 -1.09 25.16 7.25
C LYS A 23 -0.42 24.81 8.59
N LEU A 24 -0.45 23.51 8.94
CA LEU A 24 0.28 23.01 10.10
C LEU A 24 1.79 22.99 9.82
N LYS A 25 2.58 23.33 10.82
CA LYS A 25 4.04 23.11 10.79
C LYS A 25 4.33 21.62 11.00
N VAL A 26 5.49 21.15 10.53
CA VAL A 26 5.90 19.75 10.68
C VAL A 26 5.88 19.31 12.15
N THR A 27 6.32 20.17 13.06
CA THR A 27 6.33 19.93 14.51
C THR A 27 4.94 19.79 15.14
N GLU A 28 3.90 20.26 14.47
CA GLU A 28 2.50 20.20 14.94
C GLU A 28 1.78 18.92 14.42
N MET A 29 2.42 18.13 13.55
CA MET A 29 1.79 16.97 12.91
C MET A 29 1.86 15.69 13.75
N ASN A 30 2.64 15.68 14.84
CA ASN A 30 2.83 14.54 15.75
C ASN A 30 3.10 13.23 14.99
N ARG A 31 4.09 13.25 14.08
CA ARG A 31 4.51 12.06 13.34
C ARG A 31 5.29 11.13 14.25
N LEU A 32 5.13 9.81 14.03
CA LEU A 32 5.87 8.79 14.77
C LEU A 32 7.38 8.92 14.50
N THR A 33 8.19 8.63 15.49
CA THR A 33 9.61 8.35 15.29
C THR A 33 9.78 6.98 14.61
N VAL A 34 11.01 6.64 14.18
CA VAL A 34 11.30 5.33 13.58
C VAL A 34 11.01 4.21 14.58
N GLU A 35 11.37 4.40 15.83
CA GLU A 35 11.15 3.44 16.93
C GLU A 35 9.66 3.25 17.18
N GLU A 36 8.91 4.34 17.35
CA GLU A 36 7.47 4.28 17.52
C GLU A 36 6.77 3.65 16.31
N PHE A 37 7.24 3.93 15.09
CA PHE A 37 6.74 3.27 13.89
C PHE A 37 6.96 1.76 13.95
N LYS A 38 8.14 1.29 14.36
CA LYS A 38 8.46 -0.15 14.46
C LYS A 38 7.57 -0.88 15.46
N GLU A 39 7.24 -0.22 16.58
CA GLU A 39 6.41 -0.76 17.66
C GLU A 39 4.89 -0.63 17.40
N ALA A 40 4.49 0.25 16.50
CA ALA A 40 3.08 0.50 16.22
C ALA A 40 2.37 -0.72 15.62
N ASP A 41 1.09 -0.88 15.95
CA ASP A 41 0.21 -1.86 15.31
C ASP A 41 0.07 -1.57 13.81
N LYS A 42 0.58 -2.46 12.97
CA LYS A 42 0.56 -2.31 11.53
C LYS A 42 -0.81 -2.57 10.92
N LEU A 43 -1.07 -1.92 9.81
CA LEU A 43 -2.14 -2.30 8.91
C LEU A 43 -1.88 -3.74 8.43
N PRO A 44 -2.83 -4.69 8.53
CA PRO A 44 -2.63 -6.07 8.12
C PRO A 44 -2.62 -6.20 6.58
N LEU A 45 -1.77 -5.41 5.94
CA LEU A 45 -1.58 -5.31 4.50
C LEU A 45 -0.10 -5.50 4.15
N VAL A 46 0.18 -6.37 3.19
CA VAL A 46 1.49 -6.49 2.53
C VAL A 46 1.35 -5.97 1.09
N VAL A 47 2.33 -5.18 0.64
CA VAL A 47 2.43 -4.73 -0.75
C VAL A 47 3.50 -5.54 -1.45
N VAL A 48 3.14 -6.22 -2.54
CA VAL A 48 4.06 -7.01 -3.36
C VAL A 48 4.33 -6.26 -4.66
N LEU A 49 5.59 -6.02 -4.97
CA LEU A 49 6.03 -5.40 -6.22
C LEU A 49 6.58 -6.48 -7.16
N ASP A 50 5.79 -6.83 -8.17
CA ASP A 50 6.08 -7.86 -9.16
C ASP A 50 6.84 -7.26 -10.34
N GLU A 51 8.18 -7.45 -10.37
CA GLU A 51 9.05 -6.99 -11.46
C GLU A 51 8.99 -5.48 -11.70
N VAL A 52 8.77 -4.65 -10.67
CA VAL A 52 8.72 -3.18 -10.80
C VAL A 52 10.12 -2.62 -11.04
N ARG A 53 10.29 -1.85 -12.13
CA ARG A 53 11.60 -1.39 -12.62
C ARG A 53 12.03 -0.04 -12.09
N SER A 54 11.08 0.87 -11.93
CA SER A 54 11.36 2.27 -11.60
C SER A 54 11.70 2.44 -10.13
N LEU A 55 12.94 2.81 -9.84
CA LEU A 55 13.41 3.14 -8.49
C LEU A 55 12.58 4.25 -7.83
N HIS A 56 12.14 5.23 -8.62
CA HIS A 56 11.27 6.30 -8.12
C HIS A 56 9.88 5.78 -7.73
N ASN A 57 9.30 4.84 -8.50
CA ASN A 57 8.03 4.22 -8.14
C ASN A 57 8.17 3.40 -6.86
N ILE A 58 9.22 2.58 -6.75
CA ILE A 58 9.51 1.78 -5.55
C ILE A 58 9.62 2.70 -4.33
N GLY A 59 10.41 3.77 -4.41
CA GLY A 59 10.55 4.73 -3.31
C GLY A 59 9.24 5.42 -2.94
N ALA A 60 8.40 5.79 -3.92
CA ALA A 60 7.08 6.36 -3.67
C ALA A 60 6.15 5.37 -2.96
N VAL A 61 6.22 4.06 -3.30
CA VAL A 61 5.47 3.01 -2.60
C VAL A 61 5.93 2.88 -1.15
N PHE A 62 7.24 2.89 -0.88
CA PHE A 62 7.75 2.92 0.50
C PHE A 62 7.18 4.09 1.30
N ARG A 63 7.23 5.30 0.74
CA ARG A 63 6.72 6.51 1.39
C ARG A 63 5.21 6.44 1.67
N THR A 64 4.43 5.91 0.74
CA THR A 64 3.00 5.71 0.94
C THR A 64 2.72 4.63 1.98
N SER A 65 3.48 3.55 1.97
CA SER A 65 3.37 2.45 2.93
C SER A 65 3.69 2.91 4.37
N ASP A 66 4.70 3.78 4.54
CA ASP A 66 5.00 4.43 5.82
C ASP A 66 3.80 5.25 6.32
N ALA A 67 3.24 6.10 5.45
CA ALA A 67 2.14 6.99 5.81
C ALA A 67 0.89 6.26 6.33
N PHE A 68 0.69 5.00 5.94
CA PHE A 68 -0.48 4.18 6.31
C PHE A 68 -0.14 2.97 7.19
N LEU A 69 1.06 2.92 7.78
CA LEU A 69 1.49 1.83 8.65
C LEU A 69 1.35 0.45 7.99
N VAL A 70 1.63 0.33 6.69
CA VAL A 70 1.62 -0.95 5.98
C VAL A 70 2.57 -1.92 6.66
N ASN A 71 2.18 -3.19 6.79
CA ASN A 71 2.96 -4.21 7.51
C ASN A 71 4.35 -4.41 6.90
N SER A 72 4.43 -4.63 5.59
CA SER A 72 5.70 -4.81 4.88
C SER A 72 5.54 -4.70 3.37
N ILE A 73 6.68 -4.56 2.67
CA ILE A 73 6.76 -4.58 1.21
C ILE A 73 7.57 -5.80 0.77
N TYR A 74 7.07 -6.58 -0.18
CA TYR A 74 7.79 -7.68 -0.80
C TYR A 74 8.27 -7.24 -2.19
N LEU A 75 9.58 -7.28 -2.39
CA LEU A 75 10.27 -6.86 -3.61
C LEU A 75 10.64 -8.11 -4.40
N CYS A 76 10.10 -8.26 -5.61
CA CYS A 76 10.21 -9.53 -6.35
C CYS A 76 10.92 -9.37 -7.71
N GLY A 77 11.70 -10.37 -8.06
CA GLY A 77 12.41 -10.44 -9.34
C GLY A 77 13.40 -9.29 -9.53
N ILE A 78 13.24 -8.52 -10.62
CA ILE A 78 14.11 -7.38 -10.92
C ILE A 78 13.84 -6.13 -10.08
N THR A 79 12.84 -6.16 -9.21
CA THR A 79 12.53 -5.04 -8.31
C THR A 79 13.72 -4.78 -7.40
N ALA A 80 14.29 -3.59 -7.49
CA ALA A 80 15.45 -3.20 -6.71
C ALA A 80 15.16 -3.12 -5.21
N THR A 81 16.16 -3.43 -4.40
CA THR A 81 16.09 -3.39 -2.93
C THR A 81 16.81 -2.16 -2.35
N PRO A 82 16.36 -1.64 -1.19
CA PRO A 82 17.15 -0.69 -0.42
C PRO A 82 18.51 -1.28 0.04
N PRO A 83 19.54 -0.44 0.24
CA PRO A 83 19.55 1.00 -0.01
C PRO A 83 19.88 1.33 -1.47
N HIS A 84 19.21 2.35 -2.03
CA HIS A 84 19.53 2.85 -3.37
C HIS A 84 19.31 4.38 -3.44
N PRO A 85 20.32 5.19 -3.91
CA PRO A 85 20.22 6.65 -3.90
C PRO A 85 19.01 7.20 -4.67
N GLU A 86 18.69 6.64 -5.84
CA GLU A 86 17.54 7.09 -6.64
C GLU A 86 16.19 6.73 -5.99
N MET A 87 16.11 5.61 -5.27
CA MET A 87 14.93 5.24 -4.48
C MET A 87 14.74 6.19 -3.31
N HIS A 88 15.85 6.56 -2.63
CA HIS A 88 15.83 7.48 -1.49
C HIS A 88 15.24 8.84 -1.83
N LYS A 89 15.42 9.33 -3.06
CA LYS A 89 14.86 10.63 -3.51
C LYS A 89 13.33 10.72 -3.38
N THR A 90 12.63 9.62 -3.49
CA THR A 90 11.16 9.55 -3.37
C THR A 90 10.69 8.90 -2.08
N ALA A 91 11.44 7.95 -1.54
CA ALA A 91 11.14 7.29 -0.28
C ALA A 91 11.35 8.22 0.93
N LEU A 92 12.33 9.13 0.88
CA LEU A 92 12.65 10.12 1.91
C LEU A 92 12.86 9.51 3.32
N GLY A 93 13.48 8.33 3.39
CA GLY A 93 13.74 7.60 4.63
C GLY A 93 12.75 6.51 4.97
N ALA A 94 11.60 6.43 4.27
CA ALA A 94 10.60 5.38 4.51
C ALA A 94 11.13 3.96 4.24
N GLU A 95 12.16 3.82 3.42
CA GLU A 95 12.85 2.55 3.17
C GLU A 95 13.62 2.01 4.39
N TYR A 96 13.78 2.83 5.44
CA TYR A 96 14.37 2.43 6.74
C TYR A 96 13.31 2.15 7.81
N THR A 97 12.08 2.64 7.63
CA THR A 97 10.98 2.45 8.57
C THR A 97 10.12 1.25 8.21
N VAL A 98 9.67 1.14 6.95
CA VAL A 98 8.83 0.04 6.48
C VAL A 98 9.65 -1.22 6.30
N ASP A 99 9.22 -2.33 6.90
CA ASP A 99 9.87 -3.63 6.73
C ASP A 99 9.69 -4.12 5.30
N TRP A 100 10.72 -4.77 4.77
CA TRP A 100 10.66 -5.34 3.44
C TRP A 100 11.39 -6.69 3.35
N LYS A 101 11.03 -7.48 2.34
CA LYS A 101 11.69 -8.75 2.00
C LYS A 101 11.89 -8.83 0.50
N TYR A 102 12.96 -9.50 0.09
CA TYR A 102 13.21 -9.80 -1.31
C TYR A 102 12.90 -11.28 -1.62
N PHE A 103 12.30 -11.49 -2.79
CA PHE A 103 12.07 -12.82 -3.37
C PHE A 103 12.57 -12.83 -4.82
N SER A 104 13.28 -13.86 -5.21
CA SER A 104 13.76 -14.02 -6.59
C SER A 104 12.61 -14.23 -7.59
N ARG A 105 11.49 -14.78 -7.11
CA ARG A 105 10.26 -15.02 -7.89
C ARG A 105 9.05 -14.55 -7.10
N THR A 106 8.12 -13.90 -7.79
CA THR A 106 6.88 -13.41 -7.16
C THR A 106 6.01 -14.57 -6.68
N GLN A 107 6.03 -15.71 -7.38
CA GLN A 107 5.31 -16.91 -6.99
C GLN A 107 5.72 -17.41 -5.58
N ASP A 108 7.00 -17.29 -5.23
CA ASP A 108 7.51 -17.70 -3.92
C ASP A 108 7.00 -16.75 -2.82
N ALA A 109 6.89 -15.46 -3.13
CA ALA A 109 6.29 -14.47 -2.24
C ALA A 109 4.80 -14.75 -2.00
N VAL A 110 4.04 -15.08 -3.07
CA VAL A 110 2.61 -15.44 -2.98
C VAL A 110 2.40 -16.68 -2.13
N ASN A 111 3.18 -17.76 -2.40
CA ASN A 111 3.11 -18.97 -1.59
C ASN A 111 3.38 -18.68 -0.11
N LYS A 112 4.41 -17.86 0.17
CA LYS A 112 4.73 -17.47 1.55
C LYS A 112 3.61 -16.70 2.23
N LEU A 113 2.93 -15.83 1.50
CA LEU A 113 1.79 -15.08 2.01
C LEU A 113 0.60 -15.99 2.31
N HIS A 114 0.29 -16.95 1.44
CA HIS A 114 -0.76 -17.97 1.70
C HIS A 114 -0.45 -18.80 2.94
N GLU A 115 0.81 -19.28 3.10
CA GLU A 115 1.25 -19.98 4.33
C GLU A 115 1.03 -19.15 5.60
N MET A 116 1.15 -17.82 5.51
CA MET A 116 0.95 -16.89 6.62
C MET A 116 -0.52 -16.47 6.81
N GLY A 117 -1.44 -17.00 5.99
CA GLY A 117 -2.87 -16.75 6.07
C GLY A 117 -3.31 -15.39 5.50
N TYR A 118 -2.57 -14.86 4.54
CA TYR A 118 -2.98 -13.67 3.78
C TYR A 118 -3.90 -14.06 2.63
N THR A 119 -4.92 -13.25 2.39
CA THR A 119 -5.66 -13.22 1.11
C THR A 119 -4.86 -12.37 0.13
N VAL A 120 -4.41 -12.97 -0.97
CA VAL A 120 -3.57 -12.32 -1.99
C VAL A 120 -4.44 -11.86 -3.14
N LEU A 121 -4.37 -10.57 -3.48
CA LEU A 121 -5.17 -9.94 -4.53
C LEU A 121 -4.25 -9.28 -5.56
N SER A 122 -4.34 -9.69 -6.81
CA SER A 122 -3.65 -9.02 -7.91
C SER A 122 -4.39 -7.74 -8.28
N ILE A 123 -3.65 -6.66 -8.53
CA ILE A 123 -4.21 -5.38 -8.96
C ILE A 123 -3.98 -5.27 -10.47
N GLU A 124 -4.99 -5.68 -11.25
CA GLU A 124 -4.88 -5.81 -12.69
C GLU A 124 -6.26 -5.77 -13.36
N GLN A 125 -6.30 -5.57 -14.65
CA GLN A 125 -7.50 -5.68 -15.47
C GLN A 125 -7.64 -7.12 -15.96
N CYS A 126 -8.51 -7.89 -15.31
CA CYS A 126 -8.72 -9.30 -15.60
C CYS A 126 -10.19 -9.58 -15.91
N GLU A 127 -10.46 -10.59 -16.73
CA GLU A 127 -11.81 -11.14 -16.83
C GLU A 127 -12.26 -11.69 -15.47
N GLY A 128 -13.40 -11.21 -14.99
CA GLY A 128 -13.93 -11.59 -13.67
C GLY A 128 -13.29 -10.86 -12.49
N SER A 129 -12.57 -9.75 -12.71
CA SER A 129 -12.08 -8.89 -11.64
C SER A 129 -13.21 -8.26 -10.82
N THR A 130 -12.94 -7.97 -9.56
CA THR A 130 -13.83 -7.16 -8.71
C THR A 130 -13.44 -5.69 -8.87
N LEU A 131 -14.41 -4.81 -9.09
CA LEU A 131 -14.15 -3.37 -9.12
C LEU A 131 -13.81 -2.86 -7.73
N LEU A 132 -12.89 -1.89 -7.65
CA LEU A 132 -12.39 -1.38 -6.37
C LEU A 132 -13.49 -0.80 -5.47
N ASP A 133 -14.49 -0.16 -6.04
CA ASP A 133 -15.64 0.40 -5.32
C ASP A 133 -16.59 -0.69 -4.76
N GLU A 134 -16.56 -1.89 -5.33
CA GLU A 134 -17.30 -3.07 -4.86
C GLU A 134 -16.50 -3.94 -3.86
N LEU A 135 -15.20 -3.64 -3.66
CA LEU A 135 -14.33 -4.41 -2.78
C LEU A 135 -14.87 -4.44 -1.35
N ALA A 136 -15.17 -5.63 -0.84
CA ALA A 136 -15.49 -5.87 0.56
C ALA A 136 -14.30 -6.51 1.29
N LEU A 137 -13.92 -5.95 2.45
CA LEU A 137 -12.88 -6.49 3.32
C LEU A 137 -13.49 -7.01 4.61
N GLU A 138 -12.92 -8.07 5.15
CA GLU A 138 -13.39 -8.72 6.37
C GLU A 138 -12.54 -8.33 7.58
N LYS A 139 -13.19 -8.11 8.71
CA LYS A 139 -12.52 -7.82 9.99
C LYS A 139 -11.61 -8.98 10.39
N GLY A 140 -10.39 -8.66 10.79
CA GLY A 140 -9.40 -9.63 11.28
C GLY A 140 -8.68 -10.42 10.20
N LYS A 141 -9.04 -10.28 8.92
CA LYS A 141 -8.27 -10.86 7.81
C LYS A 141 -7.02 -10.04 7.50
N LYS A 142 -6.02 -10.72 6.96
CA LYS A 142 -4.79 -10.15 6.43
C LYS A 142 -4.84 -10.18 4.91
N TYR A 143 -4.36 -9.10 4.29
CA TYR A 143 -4.40 -8.96 2.84
C TYR A 143 -3.01 -8.68 2.28
N ALA A 144 -2.77 -9.15 1.06
CA ALA A 144 -1.64 -8.73 0.25
C ALA A 144 -2.13 -8.25 -1.11
N ILE A 145 -1.59 -7.15 -1.58
CA ILE A 145 -1.86 -6.62 -2.93
C ILE A 145 -0.62 -6.76 -3.79
N VAL A 146 -0.78 -7.31 -4.99
CA VAL A 146 0.30 -7.47 -5.97
C VAL A 146 0.17 -6.40 -7.03
N LEU A 147 1.21 -5.62 -7.21
CA LEU A 147 1.33 -4.54 -8.19
C LEU A 147 2.39 -4.94 -9.21
N GLY A 148 2.03 -4.90 -10.48
CA GLY A 148 2.86 -5.42 -11.55
C GLY A 148 3.83 -4.41 -12.18
N ASN A 149 4.62 -4.94 -13.10
CA ASN A 149 5.56 -4.22 -13.94
C ASN A 149 4.87 -3.12 -14.75
N GLU A 150 5.56 -1.99 -14.95
CA GLU A 150 4.99 -0.80 -15.63
C GLU A 150 4.59 -1.04 -17.08
N VAL A 151 5.09 -2.09 -17.71
CA VAL A 151 4.84 -2.41 -19.12
C VAL A 151 3.96 -3.67 -19.27
N LYS A 152 4.25 -4.69 -18.46
CA LYS A 152 3.65 -6.02 -18.60
C LYS A 152 2.50 -6.27 -17.61
N GLY A 153 2.33 -5.41 -16.61
CA GLY A 153 1.40 -5.65 -15.52
C GLY A 153 1.86 -6.77 -14.59
N VAL A 154 0.93 -7.37 -13.88
CA VAL A 154 1.17 -8.55 -13.02
C VAL A 154 1.36 -9.79 -13.90
N GLN A 155 2.38 -10.61 -13.61
CA GLN A 155 2.60 -11.86 -14.34
C GLN A 155 1.37 -12.76 -14.30
N GLN A 156 0.97 -13.35 -15.44
CA GLN A 156 -0.23 -14.19 -15.52
C GLN A 156 -0.21 -15.36 -14.52
N GLU A 157 0.95 -15.96 -14.28
CA GLU A 157 1.10 -17.02 -13.28
C GLU A 157 0.78 -16.52 -11.87
N VAL A 158 1.15 -15.27 -11.54
CA VAL A 158 0.87 -14.64 -10.25
C VAL A 158 -0.63 -14.32 -10.12
N VAL A 159 -1.26 -13.83 -11.19
CA VAL A 159 -2.72 -13.64 -11.25
C VAL A 159 -3.44 -14.96 -11.00
N ASN A 160 -3.00 -16.04 -11.64
CA ASN A 160 -3.60 -17.38 -11.49
C ASN A 160 -3.44 -17.96 -10.08
N MET A 161 -2.42 -17.53 -9.33
CA MET A 161 -2.18 -17.96 -7.94
C MET A 161 -2.89 -17.07 -6.92
N SER A 162 -3.37 -15.90 -7.31
CA SER A 162 -4.05 -14.96 -6.41
C SER A 162 -5.45 -15.44 -6.06
N ASP A 163 -5.94 -15.06 -4.87
CA ASP A 163 -7.30 -15.37 -4.42
C ASP A 163 -8.36 -14.52 -5.14
N GLY A 164 -7.93 -13.47 -5.83
CA GLY A 164 -8.79 -12.60 -6.62
C GLY A 164 -8.00 -11.52 -7.36
N CYS A 165 -8.71 -10.82 -8.23
CA CYS A 165 -8.18 -9.68 -8.98
C CYS A 165 -9.03 -8.45 -8.72
N ILE A 166 -8.40 -7.30 -8.44
CA ILE A 166 -9.08 -6.03 -8.21
C ILE A 166 -8.72 -5.08 -9.33
N GLU A 167 -9.74 -4.48 -9.92
CA GLU A 167 -9.60 -3.48 -10.97
C GLU A 167 -10.00 -2.10 -10.47
N ILE A 168 -9.15 -1.09 -10.76
CA ILE A 168 -9.50 0.32 -10.56
C ILE A 168 -10.24 0.81 -11.82
N PRO A 169 -11.52 1.22 -11.73
CA PRO A 169 -12.25 1.73 -12.88
C PRO A 169 -11.55 2.93 -13.51
N GLN A 170 -11.35 2.91 -14.82
CA GLN A 170 -10.70 3.95 -15.59
C GLN A 170 -11.59 4.41 -16.74
N TYR A 171 -11.74 5.71 -16.92
CA TYR A 171 -12.65 6.32 -17.91
C TYR A 171 -11.90 7.15 -18.96
N GLY A 172 -10.58 7.12 -18.95
CA GLY A 172 -9.73 7.90 -19.83
C GLY A 172 -9.28 7.15 -21.07
N THR A 173 -8.31 7.70 -21.77
CA THR A 173 -7.73 7.12 -23.00
C THR A 173 -6.54 6.21 -22.77
N LYS A 174 -5.99 6.19 -21.55
CA LYS A 174 -4.83 5.35 -21.20
C LYS A 174 -5.28 4.02 -20.65
N HIS A 175 -4.49 2.98 -20.92
CA HIS A 175 -4.81 1.61 -20.53
C HIS A 175 -4.42 1.27 -19.09
N SER A 176 -3.58 2.11 -18.45
CA SER A 176 -3.11 1.86 -17.08
C SER A 176 -2.75 3.16 -16.35
N LEU A 177 -2.74 3.10 -15.02
CA LEU A 177 -2.19 4.10 -14.14
C LEU A 177 -0.70 3.81 -13.89
N ASN A 178 0.05 4.84 -13.46
CA ASN A 178 1.39 4.64 -12.92
C ASN A 178 1.32 3.74 -11.67
N VAL A 179 2.24 2.77 -11.54
CA VAL A 179 2.22 1.76 -10.46
C VAL A 179 2.26 2.38 -9.06
N SER A 180 2.99 3.48 -8.86
CA SER A 180 3.02 4.15 -7.54
C SER A 180 1.72 4.91 -7.24
N VAL A 181 1.02 5.39 -8.25
CA VAL A 181 -0.32 5.98 -8.13
C VAL A 181 -1.33 4.88 -7.79
N THR A 182 -1.29 3.76 -8.53
CA THR A 182 -2.10 2.57 -8.23
C THR A 182 -1.89 2.12 -6.78
N ALA A 183 -0.63 2.00 -6.34
CA ALA A 183 -0.29 1.66 -4.96
C ALA A 183 -0.91 2.65 -3.96
N GLY A 184 -0.85 3.95 -4.25
CA GLY A 184 -1.44 4.97 -3.39
C GLY A 184 -2.95 4.82 -3.23
N ILE A 185 -3.67 4.61 -4.33
CA ILE A 185 -5.13 4.38 -4.33
C ILE A 185 -5.47 3.11 -3.53
N MET A 186 -4.79 2.01 -3.81
CA MET A 186 -5.04 0.73 -3.15
C MET A 186 -4.72 0.77 -1.66
N ILE A 187 -3.54 1.28 -1.28
CA ILE A 187 -3.14 1.39 0.14
C ILE A 187 -4.13 2.27 0.91
N TRP A 188 -4.55 3.41 0.33
CA TRP A 188 -5.58 4.26 0.93
C TRP A 188 -6.90 3.52 1.15
N GLU A 189 -7.39 2.82 0.14
CA GLU A 189 -8.68 2.12 0.21
C GLU A 189 -8.64 1.00 1.26
N PHE A 190 -7.56 0.20 1.27
CA PHE A 190 -7.38 -0.83 2.30
C PHE A 190 -7.25 -0.23 3.70
N ALA A 191 -6.46 0.82 3.86
CA ALA A 191 -6.31 1.49 5.15
C ALA A 191 -7.65 2.06 5.64
N HIS A 192 -8.39 2.76 4.77
CA HIS A 192 -9.68 3.35 5.09
C HIS A 192 -10.70 2.29 5.52
N LYS A 193 -10.81 1.18 4.78
CA LYS A 193 -11.73 0.08 5.10
C LYS A 193 -11.30 -0.67 6.35
N LEU A 194 -10.04 -1.09 6.44
CA LEU A 194 -9.54 -1.90 7.57
C LEU A 194 -9.49 -1.11 8.89
N PHE A 195 -9.16 0.17 8.87
CA PHE A 195 -9.21 1.00 10.09
C PHE A 195 -10.65 1.22 10.59
N LYS A 196 -11.64 1.25 9.70
CA LYS A 196 -13.05 1.30 10.11
C LYS A 196 -13.55 0.00 10.75
N LEU A 197 -12.92 -1.13 10.40
CA LEU A 197 -13.29 -2.45 10.93
C LEU A 197 -12.59 -2.78 12.27
N ARG A 198 -11.59 -1.97 12.70
CA ARG A 198 -10.94 -2.09 14.01
C ARG A 198 -11.85 -1.56 15.13
#